data_b590fe259c683d977f4b5166becf1b44
#
_entry.id   b590fe259c683d977f4b5166becf1b44
#
_cell.length_a   1.000
_cell.length_b   1.000
_cell.length_c   1.000
_cell.angle_alpha   90.00
_cell.angle_beta   90.00
_cell.angle_gamma   90.00
#
_symmetry.space_group_name_H-M   'P 1'
#
loop_
_entity.id
_entity.type
_entity.pdbx_description
1 polymer ?
#
loop_
_entity_poly.entity_id
_entity_poly.type
_entity_poly.pdbx_seq_one_letter_code
_entity_poly.pdbx_strand_id
1 'polypeptide(L)'
;MEFVSLASGSKGNCYYLASNEGAFLVDCGISMKRIEQGVAALGKGGMDAIRGILLTHEHRDHIAGLGPVLRRHHIPVYGTRDTLDALEEKVIGKVDRHLFYALDDEVLTLADFHISYSRVSHDAADPVSYQITWQDKKIGMLTDSGVLSDENMNALYDSDILLIEANHDVDMLRDGPYTYYLKQRIGGRFGHLSNSNCAQALPEIMSARTKHVVLAHLSEQNNLPMCAYQTVCDALAAHLPKGHAVDVHVASQKTPLALSLPSLT
;
A
#
# COMPACT_ATOMS: atom_id res chain seq x y z
N MET A 1 0.67 -17.07 -5.20
CA MET A 1 0.27 -15.91 -4.39
C MET A 1 -0.57 -14.96 -5.21
N GLU A 2 -1.62 -14.42 -4.63
CA GLU A 2 -2.43 -13.35 -5.24
C GLU A 2 -2.22 -12.04 -4.49
N PHE A 3 -2.13 -10.97 -5.24
CA PHE A 3 -2.14 -9.59 -4.77
C PHE A 3 -3.30 -8.85 -5.43
N VAL A 4 -4.15 -8.20 -4.64
CA VAL A 4 -5.27 -7.42 -5.19
C VAL A 4 -5.33 -6.05 -4.50
N SER A 5 -5.20 -4.99 -5.26
CA SER A 5 -5.60 -3.65 -4.81
C SER A 5 -7.12 -3.55 -4.92
N LEU A 6 -7.83 -3.65 -3.80
CA LEU A 6 -9.30 -3.47 -3.75
C LEU A 6 -9.69 -2.01 -3.96
N ALA A 7 -8.86 -1.10 -3.48
CA ALA A 7 -8.93 0.33 -3.72
C ALA A 7 -7.60 0.98 -3.36
N SER A 8 -7.25 2.06 -4.08
CA SER A 8 -6.08 2.88 -3.76
C SER A 8 -6.31 4.33 -4.16
N GLY A 9 -5.99 5.27 -3.26
CA GLY A 9 -6.11 6.72 -3.46
C GLY A 9 -6.57 7.45 -2.20
N SER A 10 -6.65 8.77 -2.26
CA SER A 10 -6.95 9.66 -1.12
C SER A 10 -8.33 9.46 -0.45
N LYS A 11 -9.19 8.58 -0.95
CA LYS A 11 -10.52 8.27 -0.37
C LYS A 11 -10.61 6.89 0.27
N GLY A 12 -9.53 6.12 0.22
CA GLY A 12 -9.46 4.85 0.92
C GLY A 12 -8.59 3.84 0.21
N ASN A 13 -7.75 3.20 1.00
CA ASN A 13 -6.78 2.21 0.59
C ASN A 13 -7.14 0.87 1.23
N CYS A 14 -7.06 -0.20 0.48
CA CYS A 14 -7.24 -1.56 0.97
C CYS A 14 -6.63 -2.53 -0.03
N TYR A 15 -5.71 -3.34 0.44
CA TYR A 15 -5.05 -4.35 -0.36
C TYR A 15 -5.29 -5.73 0.24
N TYR A 16 -5.41 -6.74 -0.62
CA TYR A 16 -5.65 -8.13 -0.24
C TYR A 16 -4.52 -8.99 -0.77
N LEU A 17 -3.96 -9.82 0.08
CA LEU A 17 -2.95 -10.80 -0.26
C LEU A 17 -3.40 -12.19 0.17
N ALA A 18 -3.21 -13.19 -0.70
CA ALA A 18 -3.62 -14.56 -0.41
C ALA A 18 -2.68 -15.60 -1.00
N SER A 19 -2.58 -16.69 -0.25
CA SER A 19 -2.01 -17.97 -0.68
C SER A 19 -3.08 -19.07 -0.59
N ASN A 20 -2.64 -20.32 -0.61
CA ASN A 20 -3.52 -21.47 -0.34
C ASN A 20 -3.77 -21.66 1.17
N GLU A 21 -2.93 -21.11 2.04
CA GLU A 21 -3.00 -21.28 3.51
C GLU A 21 -3.88 -20.21 4.18
N GLY A 22 -4.14 -19.09 3.49
CA GLY A 22 -4.98 -18.02 3.99
C GLY A 22 -4.71 -16.68 3.32
N ALA A 23 -5.35 -15.65 3.84
CA ALA A 23 -5.25 -14.29 3.32
C ALA A 23 -5.11 -13.27 4.44
N PHE A 24 -4.71 -12.05 4.10
CA PHE A 24 -4.73 -10.91 4.99
C PHE A 24 -5.00 -9.61 4.20
N LEU A 25 -5.35 -8.57 4.92
CA LEU A 25 -5.54 -7.23 4.37
C LEU A 25 -4.38 -6.33 4.78
N VAL A 26 -4.01 -5.40 3.91
CA VAL A 26 -3.21 -4.21 4.26
C VAL A 26 -4.12 -3.02 4.12
N ASP A 27 -4.36 -2.35 5.24
CA ASP A 27 -5.32 -1.27 5.44
C ASP A 27 -6.79 -1.64 5.21
N CYS A 28 -7.68 -0.84 5.79
CA CYS A 28 -9.13 -0.93 5.70
C CYS A 28 -9.75 0.45 5.48
N GLY A 29 -9.23 1.21 4.52
CA GLY A 29 -9.64 2.59 4.25
C GLY A 29 -10.97 2.74 3.50
N ILE A 30 -11.55 1.65 3.02
CA ILE A 30 -12.86 1.62 2.34
C ILE A 30 -13.93 0.97 3.20
N SER A 31 -15.20 1.16 2.87
CA SER A 31 -16.30 0.61 3.67
C SER A 31 -16.24 -0.92 3.76
N MET A 32 -16.64 -1.46 4.92
CA MET A 32 -16.72 -2.92 5.15
C MET A 32 -17.48 -3.62 4.00
N LYS A 33 -18.59 -3.06 3.55
CA LYS A 33 -19.37 -3.62 2.43
C LYS A 33 -18.52 -3.78 1.16
N ARG A 34 -17.68 -2.79 0.83
CA ARG A 34 -16.79 -2.89 -0.34
C ARG A 34 -15.70 -3.93 -0.13
N ILE A 35 -15.15 -4.03 1.08
CA ILE A 35 -14.15 -5.07 1.43
C ILE A 35 -14.79 -6.45 1.27
N GLU A 36 -15.94 -6.70 1.90
CA GLU A 36 -16.66 -7.97 1.81
C GLU A 36 -16.98 -8.36 0.36
N GLN A 37 -17.48 -7.41 -0.43
CA GLN A 37 -17.78 -7.64 -1.86
C GLN A 37 -16.52 -7.95 -2.66
N GLY A 38 -15.44 -7.20 -2.45
CA GLY A 38 -14.16 -7.42 -3.12
C GLY A 38 -13.57 -8.79 -2.80
N VAL A 39 -13.50 -9.13 -1.50
CA VAL A 39 -12.97 -10.43 -1.05
C VAL A 39 -13.85 -11.59 -1.52
N ALA A 40 -15.17 -11.46 -1.46
CA ALA A 40 -16.11 -12.48 -1.94
C ALA A 40 -15.96 -12.75 -3.45
N ALA A 41 -15.72 -11.71 -4.26
CA ALA A 41 -15.51 -11.85 -5.70
C ALA A 41 -14.25 -12.66 -6.08
N LEU A 42 -13.28 -12.78 -5.15
CA LEU A 42 -12.07 -13.57 -5.35
C LEU A 42 -12.27 -15.07 -5.11
N GLY A 43 -13.40 -15.48 -4.53
CA GLY A 43 -13.80 -16.89 -4.40
C GLY A 43 -12.94 -17.75 -3.45
N LYS A 44 -12.14 -17.12 -2.58
CA LYS A 44 -11.18 -17.81 -1.68
C LYS A 44 -11.62 -17.83 -0.21
N GLY A 45 -12.83 -18.29 0.06
CA GLY A 45 -13.33 -18.43 1.44
C GLY A 45 -13.85 -17.15 2.07
N GLY A 46 -13.88 -16.03 1.33
CA GLY A 46 -14.44 -14.77 1.81
C GLY A 46 -13.68 -14.20 3.01
N MET A 47 -14.39 -13.47 3.85
CA MET A 47 -13.80 -12.84 5.06
C MET A 47 -13.29 -13.86 6.09
N ASP A 48 -13.80 -15.08 6.09
CA ASP A 48 -13.36 -16.14 7.01
C ASP A 48 -11.95 -16.66 6.70
N ALA A 49 -11.45 -16.41 5.49
CA ALA A 49 -10.07 -16.72 5.12
C ALA A 49 -9.05 -15.67 5.61
N ILE A 50 -9.50 -14.49 6.05
CA ILE A 50 -8.64 -13.39 6.48
C ILE A 50 -8.05 -13.71 7.86
N ARG A 51 -6.73 -13.83 7.94
CA ARG A 51 -5.98 -14.16 9.15
C ARG A 51 -5.52 -12.94 9.93
N GLY A 52 -5.52 -11.76 9.30
CA GLY A 52 -5.09 -10.52 9.94
C GLY A 52 -5.29 -9.30 9.04
N ILE A 53 -5.14 -8.14 9.66
CA ILE A 53 -5.13 -6.84 9.01
C ILE A 53 -3.83 -6.16 9.43
N LEU A 54 -3.01 -5.77 8.46
CA LEU A 54 -1.83 -4.94 8.69
C LEU A 54 -2.23 -3.48 8.51
N LEU A 55 -1.85 -2.60 9.43
CA LEU A 55 -2.06 -1.16 9.28
C LEU A 55 -0.73 -0.47 8.96
N THR A 56 -0.73 0.32 7.90
CA THR A 56 0.40 1.19 7.57
C THR A 56 0.49 2.36 8.52
N HIS A 57 -0.64 3.02 8.80
CA HIS A 57 -0.79 4.14 9.74
C HIS A 57 -2.28 4.43 10.03
N GLU A 58 -2.54 5.41 10.90
CA GLU A 58 -3.88 5.69 11.45
C GLU A 58 -4.73 6.69 10.65
N HIS A 59 -4.29 7.20 9.52
CA HIS A 59 -5.10 8.14 8.73
C HIS A 59 -6.38 7.52 8.25
N ARG A 60 -7.42 8.37 8.14
CA ARG A 60 -8.80 7.93 7.90
C ARG A 60 -8.98 7.11 6.63
N ASP A 61 -8.27 7.45 5.57
CA ASP A 61 -8.28 6.72 4.30
C ASP A 61 -7.55 5.37 4.33
N HIS A 62 -6.98 5.01 5.49
CA HIS A 62 -6.41 3.67 5.77
C HIS A 62 -7.24 2.89 6.80
N ILE A 63 -8.10 3.55 7.60
CA ILE A 63 -8.82 2.90 8.70
C ILE A 63 -10.34 3.10 8.70
N ALA A 64 -10.93 3.83 7.74
CA ALA A 64 -12.35 4.20 7.77
C ALA A 64 -13.32 3.01 7.88
N GLY A 65 -12.97 1.86 7.30
CA GLY A 65 -13.74 0.61 7.38
C GLY A 65 -13.34 -0.32 8.52
N LEU A 66 -12.24 -0.04 9.22
CA LEU A 66 -11.65 -0.94 10.21
C LEU A 66 -12.63 -1.30 11.33
N GLY A 67 -13.21 -0.30 11.97
CA GLY A 67 -14.12 -0.54 13.10
C GLY A 67 -15.31 -1.44 12.77
N PRO A 68 -16.08 -1.17 11.69
CA PRO A 68 -17.14 -2.09 11.24
C PRO A 68 -16.63 -3.51 10.96
N VAL A 69 -15.47 -3.66 10.30
CA VAL A 69 -14.86 -4.98 10.03
C VAL A 69 -14.57 -5.72 11.34
N LEU A 70 -13.93 -5.05 12.31
CA LEU A 70 -13.58 -5.68 13.58
C LEU A 70 -14.81 -6.10 14.41
N ARG A 71 -15.86 -5.27 14.45
CA ARG A 71 -17.09 -5.61 15.18
C ARG A 71 -17.82 -6.82 14.59
N ARG A 72 -17.68 -7.05 13.29
CA ARG A 72 -18.37 -8.14 12.59
C ARG A 72 -17.55 -9.42 12.49
N HIS A 73 -16.26 -9.29 12.17
CA HIS A 73 -15.42 -10.41 11.78
C HIS A 73 -14.35 -10.77 12.82
N HIS A 74 -14.10 -9.90 13.82
CA HIS A 74 -13.15 -10.15 14.92
C HIS A 74 -11.74 -10.54 14.44
N ILE A 75 -11.26 -9.91 13.36
CA ILE A 75 -9.98 -10.20 12.74
C ILE A 75 -8.85 -9.53 13.54
N PRO A 76 -7.72 -10.20 13.82
CA PRO A 76 -6.55 -9.59 14.44
C PRO A 76 -5.99 -8.43 13.60
N VAL A 77 -5.54 -7.38 14.28
CA VAL A 77 -4.94 -6.17 13.66
C VAL A 77 -3.51 -6.03 14.13
N TYR A 78 -2.62 -5.82 13.20
CA TYR A 78 -1.18 -5.65 13.44
C TYR A 78 -0.75 -4.27 12.94
N GLY A 79 0.03 -3.57 13.72
CA GLY A 79 0.60 -2.26 13.39
C GLY A 79 1.66 -1.87 14.40
N THR A 80 2.40 -0.79 14.15
CA THR A 80 3.31 -0.26 15.16
C THR A 80 2.51 0.16 16.39
N ARG A 81 3.16 0.14 17.57
CA ARG A 81 2.48 0.49 18.82
C ARG A 81 1.86 1.88 18.75
N ASP A 82 2.60 2.86 18.27
CA ASP A 82 2.15 4.24 18.22
C ASP A 82 0.98 4.42 17.23
N THR A 83 1.00 3.71 16.08
CA THR A 83 -0.14 3.65 15.15
C THR A 83 -1.38 3.08 15.83
N LEU A 84 -1.25 1.95 16.56
CA LEU A 84 -2.39 1.32 17.25
C LEU A 84 -2.93 2.18 18.40
N ASP A 85 -2.05 2.88 19.12
CA ASP A 85 -2.43 3.78 20.22
C ASP A 85 -3.09 5.07 19.70
N ALA A 86 -2.71 5.52 18.50
CA ALA A 86 -3.31 6.68 17.83
C ALA A 86 -4.70 6.41 17.21
N LEU A 87 -5.16 5.14 17.18
CA LEU A 87 -6.50 4.81 16.67
C LEU A 87 -7.61 5.38 17.56
N GLU A 88 -8.21 6.46 17.11
CA GLU A 88 -9.25 7.18 17.86
C GLU A 88 -10.61 6.47 17.81
N GLU A 89 -11.23 6.27 18.96
CA GLU A 89 -12.58 5.69 19.06
C GLU A 89 -13.63 6.48 18.25
N LYS A 90 -13.46 7.79 18.10
CA LYS A 90 -14.37 8.60 17.27
C LYS A 90 -14.33 8.24 15.79
N VAL A 91 -13.24 7.60 15.30
CA VAL A 91 -13.06 7.18 13.90
C VAL A 91 -13.49 5.73 13.71
N ILE A 92 -12.95 4.82 14.54
CA ILE A 92 -13.20 3.38 14.39
C ILE A 92 -14.42 2.88 15.20
N GLY A 93 -14.92 3.68 16.15
CA GLY A 93 -15.96 3.28 17.12
C GLY A 93 -15.41 2.34 18.19
N LYS A 94 -16.29 1.89 19.08
CA LYS A 94 -15.89 0.89 20.10
C LYS A 94 -15.59 -0.44 19.45
N VAL A 95 -14.40 -0.97 19.72
CA VAL A 95 -13.90 -2.25 19.25
C VAL A 95 -13.18 -2.98 20.38
N ASP A 96 -13.08 -4.30 20.28
CA ASP A 96 -12.31 -5.11 21.23
C ASP A 96 -10.81 -4.87 21.03
N ARG A 97 -10.16 -4.26 22.02
CA ARG A 97 -8.72 -3.96 21.97
C ARG A 97 -7.85 -5.21 22.08
N HIS A 98 -8.37 -6.36 22.49
CA HIS A 98 -7.65 -7.64 22.46
C HIS A 98 -7.35 -8.14 21.04
N LEU A 99 -7.95 -7.53 20.02
CA LEU A 99 -7.64 -7.80 18.62
C LEU A 99 -6.38 -7.07 18.12
N PHE A 100 -5.82 -6.12 18.88
CA PHE A 100 -4.69 -5.30 18.46
C PHE A 100 -3.36 -5.88 18.96
N TYR A 101 -2.46 -6.13 18.04
CA TYR A 101 -1.13 -6.68 18.27
C TYR A 101 -0.08 -5.72 17.73
N ALA A 102 0.75 -5.19 18.62
CA ALA A 102 1.88 -4.36 18.20
C ALA A 102 2.90 -5.22 17.46
N LEU A 103 3.38 -4.68 16.34
CA LEU A 103 4.54 -5.25 15.64
C LEU A 103 5.78 -5.00 16.51
N ASP A 104 6.48 -6.07 16.79
CA ASP A 104 7.83 -6.02 17.36
C ASP A 104 8.84 -5.98 16.20
N ASP A 105 10.14 -5.81 16.49
CA ASP A 105 11.18 -5.76 15.44
C ASP A 105 11.40 -7.13 14.74
N GLU A 106 10.60 -8.12 15.08
CA GLU A 106 10.65 -9.46 14.49
C GLU A 106 9.75 -9.58 13.26
N VAL A 107 10.06 -10.54 12.40
CA VAL A 107 9.26 -10.86 11.22
C VAL A 107 7.94 -11.48 11.66
N LEU A 108 6.82 -10.83 11.33
CA LEU A 108 5.48 -11.38 11.55
C LEU A 108 5.19 -12.47 10.52
N THR A 109 4.65 -13.60 10.99
CA THR A 109 4.12 -14.66 10.10
C THR A 109 2.59 -14.69 10.14
N LEU A 110 1.95 -14.47 8.98
CA LEU A 110 0.50 -14.64 8.80
C LEU A 110 0.25 -15.65 7.68
N ALA A 111 -0.47 -16.74 8.00
CA ALA A 111 -0.55 -17.92 7.14
C ALA A 111 0.89 -18.39 6.80
N ASP A 112 1.25 -18.44 5.53
CA ASP A 112 2.59 -18.80 5.04
C ASP A 112 3.38 -17.60 4.48
N PHE A 113 2.97 -16.37 4.86
CA PHE A 113 3.66 -15.14 4.52
C PHE A 113 4.57 -14.68 5.66
N HIS A 114 5.77 -14.21 5.31
CA HIS A 114 6.67 -13.51 6.22
C HIS A 114 6.64 -12.01 5.90
N ILE A 115 6.38 -11.21 6.92
CA ILE A 115 6.12 -9.77 6.79
C ILE A 115 7.12 -9.03 7.65
N SER A 116 7.89 -8.15 7.02
CA SER A 116 8.73 -7.17 7.67
C SER A 116 8.25 -5.75 7.31
N TYR A 117 8.75 -4.76 8.01
CA TYR A 117 8.38 -3.37 7.77
C TYR A 117 9.58 -2.43 7.89
N SER A 118 9.48 -1.26 7.30
CA SER A 118 10.41 -0.13 7.48
C SER A 118 9.60 1.16 7.66
N ARG A 119 10.11 2.08 8.48
CA ARG A 119 9.44 3.36 8.73
C ARG A 119 9.49 4.26 7.53
N VAL A 120 8.42 5.02 7.30
CA VAL A 120 8.32 5.98 6.20
C VAL A 120 8.21 7.41 6.72
N SER A 121 8.48 8.36 5.85
CA SER A 121 8.46 9.79 6.17
C SER A 121 7.06 10.36 5.90
N HIS A 122 6.17 10.29 6.90
CA HIS A 122 4.81 10.79 6.81
C HIS A 122 4.34 11.44 8.11
N ASP A 123 3.31 12.29 8.05
CA ASP A 123 2.75 13.01 9.19
C ASP A 123 1.71 12.17 9.97
N ALA A 124 2.13 10.98 10.38
CA ALA A 124 1.37 10.03 11.19
C ALA A 124 2.16 9.61 12.43
N ALA A 125 1.57 8.80 13.32
CA ALA A 125 2.18 8.46 14.62
C ALA A 125 3.48 7.65 14.48
N ASP A 126 3.45 6.54 13.74
CA ASP A 126 4.63 5.72 13.41
C ASP A 126 4.35 4.94 12.11
N PRO A 127 4.34 5.65 10.95
CA PRO A 127 3.93 5.09 9.68
C PRO A 127 4.96 4.16 9.09
N VAL A 128 4.50 3.06 8.45
CA VAL A 128 5.37 2.02 7.91
C VAL A 128 5.01 1.60 6.49
N SER A 129 6.01 1.13 5.76
CA SER A 129 5.90 0.33 4.55
C SER A 129 6.09 -1.14 4.87
N TYR A 130 5.52 -2.04 4.07
CA TYR A 130 5.62 -3.48 4.27
C TYR A 130 6.43 -4.16 3.17
N GLN A 131 7.24 -5.15 3.57
CA GLN A 131 7.86 -6.12 2.70
C GLN A 131 7.28 -7.49 3.03
N ILE A 132 6.65 -8.12 2.04
CA ILE A 132 5.90 -9.36 2.21
C ILE A 132 6.55 -10.42 1.33
N THR A 133 7.04 -11.49 1.97
CA THR A 133 7.65 -12.61 1.26
C THR A 133 6.78 -13.86 1.39
N TRP A 134 6.68 -14.59 0.30
CA TRP A 134 5.97 -15.87 0.20
C TRP A 134 6.78 -16.80 -0.69
N GLN A 135 7.30 -17.88 -0.12
CA GLN A 135 8.28 -18.74 -0.80
C GLN A 135 9.48 -17.90 -1.29
N ASP A 136 9.74 -17.91 -2.60
CA ASP A 136 10.78 -17.10 -3.25
C ASP A 136 10.25 -15.73 -3.75
N LYS A 137 8.98 -15.43 -3.57
CA LYS A 137 8.34 -14.18 -4.07
C LYS A 137 8.35 -13.09 -3.02
N LYS A 138 8.53 -11.85 -3.49
CA LYS A 138 8.54 -10.66 -2.65
C LYS A 138 7.63 -9.58 -3.23
N ILE A 139 6.84 -8.97 -2.37
CA ILE A 139 6.09 -7.73 -2.64
C ILE A 139 6.64 -6.64 -1.74
N GLY A 140 7.07 -5.54 -2.33
CA GLY A 140 7.36 -4.30 -1.63
C GLY A 140 6.18 -3.35 -1.74
N MET A 141 5.69 -2.82 -0.61
CA MET A 141 4.53 -1.92 -0.57
C MET A 141 4.91 -0.64 0.18
N LEU A 142 4.88 0.50 -0.50
CA LEU A 142 5.13 1.81 0.10
C LEU A 142 4.11 2.82 -0.42
N THR A 143 3.32 3.34 0.49
CA THR A 143 2.43 4.49 0.29
C THR A 143 2.69 5.51 1.38
N ASP A 144 2.23 6.74 1.18
CA ASP A 144 2.27 7.79 2.18
C ASP A 144 3.68 8.08 2.69
N SER A 145 4.52 8.52 1.77
CA SER A 145 5.87 8.95 2.12
C SER A 145 6.30 10.15 1.29
N GLY A 146 6.73 11.21 1.95
CA GLY A 146 7.22 12.41 1.25
C GLY A 146 8.61 12.23 0.63
N VAL A 147 9.41 11.28 1.17
CA VAL A 147 10.75 10.95 0.67
C VAL A 147 11.03 9.46 0.87
N LEU A 148 11.87 8.89 0.03
CA LEU A 148 12.40 7.54 0.20
C LEU A 148 13.76 7.63 0.90
N SER A 149 13.90 6.95 2.03
CA SER A 149 15.18 6.77 2.70
C SER A 149 15.96 5.61 2.07
N ASP A 150 17.27 5.55 2.35
CA ASP A 150 18.11 4.40 1.94
C ASP A 150 17.56 3.09 2.52
N GLU A 151 16.99 3.12 3.74
CA GLU A 151 16.32 1.98 4.35
C GLU A 151 15.12 1.52 3.52
N ASN A 152 14.24 2.47 3.11
CA ASN A 152 13.09 2.14 2.26
C ASN A 152 13.53 1.62 0.89
N MET A 153 14.55 2.23 0.28
CA MET A 153 15.11 1.78 -1.00
C MET A 153 15.61 0.34 -0.91
N ASN A 154 16.42 0.03 0.11
CA ASN A 154 16.93 -1.31 0.36
C ASN A 154 15.80 -2.32 0.67
N ALA A 155 14.80 -1.92 1.44
CA ALA A 155 13.67 -2.76 1.80
C ALA A 155 12.81 -3.11 0.58
N LEU A 156 12.62 -2.17 -0.35
CA LEU A 156 11.86 -2.38 -1.58
C LEU A 156 12.64 -3.09 -2.68
N TYR A 157 13.99 -3.02 -2.63
CA TYR A 157 14.85 -3.61 -3.65
C TYR A 157 14.54 -5.09 -3.90
N ASP A 158 14.65 -5.53 -5.16
CA ASP A 158 14.50 -6.92 -5.59
C ASP A 158 13.12 -7.53 -5.30
N SER A 159 12.05 -6.74 -5.43
CA SER A 159 10.67 -7.20 -5.32
C SER A 159 10.10 -7.66 -6.66
N ASP A 160 9.31 -8.74 -6.67
CA ASP A 160 8.56 -9.22 -7.86
C ASP A 160 7.42 -8.25 -8.21
N ILE A 161 6.74 -7.71 -7.19
CA ILE A 161 5.74 -6.64 -7.30
C ILE A 161 6.19 -5.47 -6.43
N LEU A 162 6.23 -4.28 -7.01
CA LEU A 162 6.42 -3.01 -6.30
C LEU A 162 5.12 -2.23 -6.32
N LEU A 163 4.45 -2.10 -5.18
CA LEU A 163 3.40 -1.10 -4.99
C LEU A 163 4.05 0.14 -4.40
N ILE A 164 4.04 1.22 -5.16
CA ILE A 164 4.73 2.45 -4.78
C ILE A 164 3.83 3.67 -5.01
N GLU A 165 3.92 4.63 -4.12
CA GLU A 165 3.17 5.87 -4.24
C GLU A 165 3.59 6.69 -5.46
N ALA A 166 2.58 7.19 -6.19
CA ALA A 166 2.69 8.24 -7.20
C ALA A 166 1.52 9.21 -6.99
N ASN A 167 1.62 10.01 -5.91
CA ASN A 167 0.48 10.75 -5.40
C ASN A 167 0.07 11.90 -6.31
N HIS A 168 1.01 12.75 -6.71
CA HIS A 168 0.68 13.98 -7.43
C HIS A 168 1.65 14.28 -8.57
N ASP A 169 1.13 14.93 -9.58
CA ASP A 169 1.92 15.66 -10.54
C ASP A 169 2.34 17.02 -9.95
N VAL A 170 3.60 17.38 -10.09
CA VAL A 170 4.17 18.57 -9.45
C VAL A 170 3.52 19.86 -9.95
N ASP A 171 3.24 19.95 -11.25
CA ASP A 171 2.63 21.12 -11.86
C ASP A 171 1.14 21.21 -11.50
N MET A 172 0.42 20.08 -11.52
CA MET A 172 -0.98 20.04 -11.08
C MET A 172 -1.12 20.42 -9.60
N LEU A 173 -0.20 19.98 -8.72
CA LEU A 173 -0.22 20.38 -7.32
C LEU A 173 0.07 21.88 -7.18
N ARG A 174 1.10 22.41 -7.90
CA ARG A 174 1.47 23.82 -7.86
C ARG A 174 0.31 24.71 -8.29
N ASP A 175 -0.33 24.39 -9.41
CA ASP A 175 -1.35 25.21 -10.05
C ASP A 175 -2.78 24.87 -9.62
N GLY A 176 -2.96 23.74 -8.89
CA GLY A 176 -4.25 23.24 -8.42
C GLY A 176 -4.93 24.12 -7.36
N PRO A 177 -6.18 23.76 -6.98
CA PRO A 177 -7.04 24.60 -6.15
C PRO A 177 -6.69 24.60 -4.66
N TYR A 178 -5.72 23.80 -4.22
CA TYR A 178 -5.36 23.68 -2.81
C TYR A 178 -4.72 24.96 -2.26
N THR A 179 -4.90 25.21 -0.98
CA THR A 179 -4.24 26.31 -0.28
C THR A 179 -2.72 26.12 -0.29
N TYR A 180 -1.98 27.22 -0.17
CA TYR A 180 -0.52 27.18 -0.10
C TYR A 180 -0.01 26.19 0.98
N TYR A 181 -0.58 26.23 2.18
CA TYR A 181 -0.19 25.35 3.28
C TYR A 181 -0.42 23.86 2.95
N LEU A 182 -1.55 23.53 2.30
CA LEU A 182 -1.84 22.17 1.92
C LEU A 182 -0.88 21.68 0.82
N LYS A 183 -0.54 22.53 -0.15
CA LYS A 183 0.47 22.21 -1.17
C LYS A 183 1.83 21.95 -0.56
N GLN A 184 2.26 22.77 0.41
CA GLN A 184 3.53 22.57 1.12
C GLN A 184 3.53 21.30 1.95
N ARG A 185 2.40 20.95 2.60
CA ARG A 185 2.24 19.69 3.32
C ARG A 185 2.35 18.50 2.38
N ILE A 186 1.60 18.50 1.27
CA ILE A 186 1.57 17.38 0.31
C ILE A 186 2.93 17.17 -0.35
N GLY A 187 3.56 18.21 -0.88
CA GLY A 187 4.86 18.14 -1.55
C GLY A 187 6.07 18.16 -0.59
N GLY A 188 5.84 18.19 0.73
CA GLY A 188 6.90 18.27 1.74
C GLY A 188 7.46 16.91 2.13
N ARG A 189 8.50 16.92 2.96
CA ARG A 189 9.22 15.72 3.43
C ARG A 189 8.31 14.70 4.12
N PHE A 190 7.27 15.15 4.82
CA PHE A 190 6.31 14.32 5.52
C PHE A 190 4.96 14.21 4.78
N GLY A 191 4.95 14.57 3.50
CA GLY A 191 3.78 14.49 2.64
C GLY A 191 3.77 13.20 1.81
N HIS A 192 3.81 13.36 0.48
CA HIS A 192 3.63 12.27 -0.47
C HIS A 192 4.64 12.34 -1.62
N LEU A 193 5.00 11.19 -2.19
CA LEU A 193 5.83 11.11 -3.38
C LEU A 193 5.09 11.68 -4.60
N SER A 194 5.76 12.57 -5.32
CA SER A 194 5.30 12.98 -6.66
C SER A 194 5.51 11.86 -7.69
N ASN A 195 4.85 11.97 -8.83
CA ASN A 195 5.09 11.10 -9.98
C ASN A 195 6.59 11.09 -10.36
N SER A 196 7.23 12.26 -10.34
CA SER A 196 8.65 12.40 -10.67
C SER A 196 9.57 11.72 -9.66
N ASN A 197 9.31 11.86 -8.35
CA ASN A 197 10.12 11.22 -7.31
C ASN A 197 9.96 9.69 -7.36
N CYS A 198 8.75 9.20 -7.58
CA CYS A 198 8.48 7.78 -7.82
C CYS A 198 9.27 7.28 -9.03
N ALA A 199 9.19 7.98 -10.16
CA ALA A 199 9.86 7.62 -11.40
C ALA A 199 11.40 7.60 -11.28
N GLN A 200 11.98 8.51 -10.49
CA GLN A 200 13.42 8.54 -10.22
C GLN A 200 13.90 7.38 -9.34
N ALA A 201 13.09 6.96 -8.37
CA ALA A 201 13.46 5.89 -7.45
C ALA A 201 13.37 4.49 -8.07
N LEU A 202 12.40 4.28 -8.98
CA LEU A 202 12.13 2.95 -9.54
C LEU A 202 13.33 2.24 -10.15
N PRO A 203 14.18 2.87 -11.00
CA PRO A 203 15.35 2.20 -11.55
C PRO A 203 16.35 1.69 -10.50
N GLU A 204 16.40 2.32 -9.33
CA GLU A 204 17.32 1.97 -8.24
C GLU A 204 16.81 0.83 -7.36
N ILE A 205 15.48 0.70 -7.22
CA ILE A 205 14.86 -0.35 -6.39
C ILE A 205 14.41 -1.58 -7.18
N MET A 206 14.37 -1.48 -8.50
CA MET A 206 14.03 -2.60 -9.39
C MET A 206 15.24 -3.48 -9.69
N SER A 207 14.96 -4.75 -9.98
CA SER A 207 15.93 -5.72 -10.48
C SER A 207 15.34 -6.49 -11.67
N ALA A 208 16.10 -7.42 -12.25
CA ALA A 208 15.58 -8.34 -13.28
C ALA A 208 14.39 -9.20 -12.79
N ARG A 209 14.20 -9.28 -11.48
CA ARG A 209 13.12 -10.01 -10.83
C ARG A 209 11.79 -9.24 -10.88
N THR A 210 11.83 -7.91 -10.89
CA THR A 210 10.62 -7.07 -10.85
C THR A 210 9.78 -7.26 -12.11
N LYS A 211 8.55 -7.76 -11.93
CA LYS A 211 7.59 -8.04 -13.01
C LYS A 211 6.50 -7.00 -13.10
N HIS A 212 6.08 -6.46 -11.94
CA HIS A 212 4.97 -5.51 -11.88
C HIS A 212 5.34 -4.32 -11.00
N VAL A 213 5.07 -3.12 -11.51
CA VAL A 213 5.04 -1.86 -10.76
C VAL A 213 3.61 -1.39 -10.69
N VAL A 214 3.10 -1.17 -9.48
CA VAL A 214 1.74 -0.69 -9.23
C VAL A 214 1.84 0.71 -8.64
N LEU A 215 1.49 1.71 -9.43
CA LEU A 215 1.40 3.10 -9.00
C LEU A 215 0.16 3.27 -8.14
N ALA A 216 0.33 3.68 -6.91
CA ALA A 216 -0.71 3.70 -5.89
C ALA A 216 -0.90 5.08 -5.26
N HIS A 217 -1.96 5.23 -4.48
CA HIS A 217 -2.28 6.39 -3.67
C HIS A 217 -2.33 7.71 -4.48
N LEU A 218 -2.91 7.68 -5.69
CA LEU A 218 -3.03 8.86 -6.54
C LEU A 218 -4.01 9.87 -5.96
N SER A 219 -3.62 11.15 -5.97
CA SER A 219 -4.49 12.27 -5.64
C SER A 219 -5.60 12.40 -6.68
N GLU A 220 -6.85 12.56 -6.23
CA GLU A 220 -7.99 12.75 -7.12
C GLU A 220 -7.97 14.12 -7.82
N GLN A 221 -7.33 15.14 -7.20
CA GLN A 221 -7.34 16.52 -7.70
C GLN A 221 -6.01 16.95 -8.33
N ASN A 222 -4.90 16.39 -7.87
CA ASN A 222 -3.58 16.83 -8.32
C ASN A 222 -2.84 15.74 -9.10
N ASN A 223 -3.58 14.77 -9.66
CA ASN A 223 -3.01 13.75 -10.53
C ASN A 223 -4.03 13.25 -11.53
N LEU A 224 -3.51 12.67 -12.61
CA LEU A 224 -4.27 11.86 -13.55
C LEU A 224 -3.57 10.51 -13.70
N PRO A 225 -4.30 9.39 -13.76
CA PRO A 225 -3.70 8.06 -13.95
C PRO A 225 -2.73 8.00 -15.13
N MET A 226 -3.06 8.66 -16.23
CA MET A 226 -2.22 8.72 -17.42
C MET A 226 -0.94 9.54 -17.20
N CYS A 227 -0.98 10.64 -16.42
CA CYS A 227 0.21 11.42 -16.09
C CYS A 227 1.20 10.60 -15.25
N ALA A 228 0.72 9.94 -14.19
CA ALA A 228 1.55 9.07 -13.37
C ALA A 228 2.15 7.92 -14.21
N TYR A 229 1.33 7.25 -15.01
CA TYR A 229 1.76 6.16 -15.88
C TYR A 229 2.84 6.60 -16.87
N GLN A 230 2.62 7.71 -17.61
CA GLN A 230 3.55 8.19 -18.63
C GLN A 230 4.88 8.63 -18.02
N THR A 231 4.84 9.40 -16.91
CA THR A 231 6.04 9.84 -16.20
C THR A 231 6.92 8.67 -15.79
N VAL A 232 6.32 7.61 -15.28
CA VAL A 232 7.05 6.40 -14.87
C VAL A 232 7.56 5.62 -16.07
N CYS A 233 6.73 5.40 -17.10
CA CYS A 233 7.12 4.66 -18.30
C CYS A 233 8.28 5.34 -19.04
N ASP A 234 8.28 6.67 -19.15
CA ASP A 234 9.36 7.44 -19.80
C ASP A 234 10.68 7.29 -19.02
N ALA A 235 10.63 7.37 -17.70
CA ALA A 235 11.80 7.15 -16.85
C ALA A 235 12.34 5.72 -16.96
N LEU A 236 11.49 4.72 -16.93
CA LEU A 236 11.89 3.32 -17.07
C LEU A 236 12.48 3.04 -18.46
N ALA A 237 11.89 3.59 -19.52
CA ALA A 237 12.42 3.45 -20.88
C ALA A 237 13.81 4.06 -21.05
N ALA A 238 14.12 5.14 -20.29
CA ALA A 238 15.42 5.80 -20.32
C ALA A 238 16.52 5.06 -19.51
N HIS A 239 16.14 4.32 -18.46
CA HIS A 239 17.10 3.78 -17.49
C HIS A 239 17.21 2.26 -17.50
N LEU A 240 16.15 1.53 -17.89
CA LEU A 240 16.19 0.07 -17.89
C LEU A 240 17.00 -0.50 -19.07
N PRO A 241 17.70 -1.61 -18.85
CA PRO A 241 18.40 -2.33 -19.93
C PRO A 241 17.42 -2.74 -21.03
N LYS A 242 17.89 -2.72 -22.28
CA LYS A 242 17.09 -3.21 -23.41
C LYS A 242 16.65 -4.65 -23.19
N GLY A 243 15.35 -4.90 -23.32
CA GLY A 243 14.76 -6.23 -23.11
C GLY A 243 14.28 -6.52 -21.68
N HIS A 244 14.48 -5.60 -20.74
CA HIS A 244 13.81 -5.70 -19.44
C HIS A 244 12.34 -5.36 -19.62
N ALA A 245 11.47 -6.35 -19.39
CA ALA A 245 10.03 -6.19 -19.47
C ALA A 245 9.45 -6.09 -18.05
N VAL A 246 8.78 -4.98 -17.78
CA VAL A 246 8.02 -4.75 -16.54
C VAL A 246 6.65 -4.19 -16.90
N ASP A 247 5.62 -4.72 -16.28
CA ASP A 247 4.25 -4.23 -16.45
C ASP A 247 3.97 -3.12 -15.43
N VAL A 248 3.68 -1.93 -15.93
CA VAL A 248 3.28 -0.79 -15.10
C VAL A 248 1.77 -0.70 -15.05
N HIS A 249 1.23 -0.66 -13.83
CA HIS A 249 -0.20 -0.56 -13.55
C HIS A 249 -0.48 0.69 -12.73
N VAL A 250 -1.69 1.22 -12.84
CA VAL A 250 -2.17 2.29 -11.95
C VAL A 250 -3.34 1.75 -11.15
N ALA A 251 -3.17 1.69 -9.83
CA ALA A 251 -4.24 1.27 -8.92
C ALA A 251 -5.36 2.32 -8.90
N SER A 252 -6.59 1.86 -8.77
CA SER A 252 -7.79 2.69 -8.87
C SER A 252 -8.54 2.76 -7.54
N GLN A 253 -9.14 3.92 -7.27
CA GLN A 253 -10.08 4.08 -6.15
C GLN A 253 -11.36 3.22 -6.33
N LYS A 254 -11.72 2.88 -7.56
CA LYS A 254 -13.04 2.30 -7.88
C LYS A 254 -12.97 0.88 -8.40
N THR A 255 -11.96 0.56 -9.17
CA THR A 255 -11.83 -0.73 -9.87
C THR A 255 -10.68 -1.53 -9.26
N PRO A 256 -10.93 -2.74 -8.75
CA PRO A 256 -9.85 -3.59 -8.26
C PRO A 256 -8.83 -3.94 -9.35
N LEU A 257 -7.57 -4.03 -8.95
CA LEU A 257 -6.47 -4.54 -9.77
C LEU A 257 -5.96 -5.84 -9.13
N ALA A 258 -6.01 -6.93 -9.87
CA ALA A 258 -5.54 -8.24 -9.40
C ALA A 258 -4.29 -8.68 -10.18
N LEU A 259 -3.27 -9.12 -9.44
CA LEU A 259 -2.04 -9.68 -9.96
C LEU A 259 -1.78 -11.05 -9.31
N SER A 260 -1.19 -11.97 -10.05
CA SER A 260 -0.87 -13.31 -9.56
C SER A 260 0.60 -13.64 -9.82
N LEU A 261 1.28 -14.12 -8.78
CA LEU A 261 2.61 -14.69 -8.90
C LEU A 261 2.51 -16.21 -8.73
N PRO A 262 2.96 -17.00 -9.73
CA PRO A 262 2.91 -18.45 -9.63
C PRO A 262 3.83 -18.95 -8.50
N SER A 263 3.45 -20.08 -7.87
CA SER A 263 4.32 -20.82 -6.96
C SER A 263 5.49 -21.43 -7.73
N LEU A 264 6.57 -21.73 -7.01
CA LEU A 264 7.57 -22.67 -7.52
C LEU A 264 6.86 -24.01 -7.79
N THR A 265 6.94 -24.50 -9.03
CA THR A 265 6.48 -25.85 -9.42
C THR A 265 7.49 -26.89 -8.98
#